data_9a5b2d8b0b4859d490c2cb91c83ca986
#
_entry.id   9a5b2d8b0b4859d490c2cb91c83ca986
#
_cell.length_a   1.000
_cell.length_b   1.000
_cell.length_c   1.000
_cell.angle_alpha   90.00
_cell.angle_beta   90.00
_cell.angle_gamma   90.00
#
_symmetry.space_group_name_H-M   'P 1'
#
loop_
_entity.id
_entity.type
_entity.pdbx_description
1 polymer ?
#
loop_
_entity_poly.entity_id
_entity_poly.type
_entity_poly.pdbx_seq_one_letter_code
_entity_poly.pdbx_strand_id
1 'polypeptide(L)'
;MKINMILLAGCLISLGACDESKYDLEQLVPEQYHKILRVNNGGKQELTLYDTNDDFVYTFSVVKTGGQPDQTATADIHVLTQEELDRKYSTPESVNYRKISEDSYSLDVSQVAFSVEDRYKLVHISLNQQSVKASMESEPDATWVLPIQVTSTTDSINAEMNSLFLQINEIVMPTMGFSSTLVNTKEYKYGEVSTISESIEFKLDTDNKWDIDCGFTVNEEYVNTYNSANGTSFRLLPQSVYSMAETISLPNGTTSGNLGVDINAGELEPGDYMLPVRISSVSQFEISPTAN
;
A
#
# COMPACT_ATOMS: atom_id res chain seq x y z
N MET A 1 0.76 -96.40 -6.60
CA MET A 1 0.35 -95.01 -6.35
C MET A 1 1.59 -94.15 -6.42
N LYS A 2 1.84 -93.42 -7.54
CA LYS A 2 3.07 -92.68 -7.76
C LYS A 2 2.77 -91.24 -7.39
N ILE A 3 3.54 -90.67 -6.46
CA ILE A 3 3.51 -89.30 -6.08
C ILE A 3 4.54 -88.58 -6.92
N ASN A 4 4.11 -87.70 -7.82
CA ASN A 4 4.96 -86.78 -8.55
C ASN A 4 5.23 -85.58 -7.68
N MET A 5 6.47 -85.38 -7.28
CA MET A 5 6.96 -84.21 -6.59
C MET A 5 7.44 -83.23 -7.68
N ILE A 6 6.67 -82.15 -7.84
CA ILE A 6 7.05 -81.06 -8.74
C ILE A 6 7.97 -80.13 -7.97
N LEU A 7 9.22 -80.04 -8.40
CA LEU A 7 10.19 -79.10 -7.87
C LEU A 7 9.93 -77.73 -8.50
N LEU A 8 9.46 -76.82 -7.74
CA LEU A 8 9.27 -75.44 -8.13
C LEU A 8 10.62 -74.70 -8.00
N ALA A 9 11.33 -74.56 -9.13
CA ALA A 9 12.54 -73.77 -9.21
C ALA A 9 12.14 -72.27 -9.11
N GLY A 10 12.36 -71.69 -7.96
CA GLY A 10 12.15 -70.24 -7.77
C GLY A 10 13.18 -69.45 -8.57
N CYS A 11 12.77 -68.81 -9.64
CA CYS A 11 13.50 -67.74 -10.26
C CYS A 11 13.62 -66.56 -9.32
N LEU A 12 14.71 -66.44 -8.61
CA LEU A 12 15.14 -65.18 -8.00
C LEU A 12 15.55 -64.22 -9.15
N ILE A 13 14.58 -63.47 -9.66
CA ILE A 13 14.86 -62.29 -10.46
C ILE A 13 15.41 -61.27 -9.43
N SER A 14 16.75 -61.13 -9.41
CA SER A 14 17.38 -59.97 -8.85
C SER A 14 16.87 -58.76 -9.58
N LEU A 15 15.99 -58.01 -8.96
CA LEU A 15 15.72 -56.65 -9.32
C LEU A 15 17.06 -55.92 -9.14
N GLY A 16 17.85 -55.89 -10.20
CA GLY A 16 18.96 -54.95 -10.35
C GLY A 16 18.30 -53.59 -10.20
N ALA A 17 18.60 -52.97 -9.08
CA ALA A 17 18.25 -51.59 -8.82
C ALA A 17 18.60 -50.78 -10.08
N CYS A 18 17.67 -49.98 -10.52
CA CYS A 18 17.96 -48.94 -11.50
C CYS A 18 19.24 -48.24 -11.07
N ASP A 19 20.21 -48.26 -11.93
CA ASP A 19 21.43 -47.48 -11.79
C ASP A 19 21.00 -46.02 -11.80
N GLU A 20 21.15 -45.37 -10.65
CA GLU A 20 20.56 -44.06 -10.32
C GLU A 20 21.07 -42.92 -11.21
N SER A 21 22.11 -43.15 -11.97
CA SER A 21 22.88 -42.05 -12.56
C SER A 21 22.39 -41.56 -13.92
N LYS A 22 21.45 -42.26 -14.59
CA LYS A 22 21.02 -41.87 -15.94
C LYS A 22 19.86 -40.88 -16.02
N TYR A 23 19.17 -40.63 -14.90
CA TYR A 23 18.02 -39.76 -14.79
C TYR A 23 18.09 -38.85 -13.56
N ASP A 24 19.30 -38.56 -13.10
CA ASP A 24 19.51 -37.59 -12.07
C ASP A 24 19.14 -36.21 -12.64
N LEU A 25 18.01 -35.66 -12.17
CA LEU A 25 17.53 -34.35 -12.60
C LEU A 25 18.59 -33.26 -12.38
N GLU A 26 19.47 -33.46 -11.38
CA GLU A 26 20.60 -32.55 -11.10
C GLU A 26 21.59 -32.47 -12.25
N GLN A 27 21.80 -33.59 -12.97
CA GLN A 27 22.69 -33.61 -14.13
C GLN A 27 22.01 -33.19 -15.44
N LEU A 28 20.68 -33.22 -15.50
CA LEU A 28 19.90 -32.81 -16.67
C LEU A 28 19.61 -31.31 -16.72
N VAL A 29 19.63 -30.64 -15.58
CA VAL A 29 19.43 -29.19 -15.49
C VAL A 29 20.78 -28.50 -15.49
N PRO A 30 21.10 -27.63 -16.46
CA PRO A 30 22.35 -26.86 -16.44
C PRO A 30 22.50 -26.08 -15.14
N GLU A 31 23.72 -26.01 -14.59
CA GLU A 31 24.04 -25.38 -13.30
C GLU A 31 23.47 -23.97 -13.17
N GLN A 32 23.45 -23.20 -14.25
CA GLN A 32 22.87 -21.84 -14.28
C GLN A 32 21.38 -21.79 -13.95
N TYR A 33 20.67 -22.92 -13.96
CA TYR A 33 19.24 -23.00 -13.61
C TYR A 33 19.01 -23.66 -12.24
N HIS A 34 20.07 -24.07 -11.56
CA HIS A 34 19.95 -24.64 -10.22
C HIS A 34 19.47 -23.58 -9.22
N LYS A 35 20.05 -22.37 -9.29
CA LYS A 35 19.66 -21.22 -8.47
C LYS A 35 19.46 -20.01 -9.37
N ILE A 36 18.29 -19.41 -9.28
CA ILE A 36 17.95 -18.21 -10.03
C ILE A 36 17.39 -17.19 -9.05
N LEU A 37 18.05 -16.06 -8.92
CA LEU A 37 17.60 -14.95 -8.11
C LEU A 37 16.77 -13.98 -8.96
N ARG A 38 15.76 -13.38 -8.36
CA ARG A 38 14.92 -12.39 -9.00
C ARG A 38 14.32 -11.44 -7.97
N VAL A 39 13.95 -10.26 -8.42
CA VAL A 39 13.12 -9.32 -7.64
C VAL A 39 11.65 -9.75 -7.76
N ASN A 40 10.99 -9.90 -6.64
CA ASN A 40 9.54 -10.12 -6.62
C ASN A 40 8.82 -8.77 -6.67
N ASN A 41 7.77 -8.68 -7.49
CA ASN A 41 7.09 -7.41 -7.78
C ASN A 41 8.06 -6.32 -8.27
N GLY A 42 9.05 -6.73 -9.07
CA GLY A 42 10.01 -5.83 -9.70
C GLY A 42 9.38 -5.03 -10.84
N GLY A 43 10.24 -4.37 -11.63
CA GLY A 43 9.82 -3.48 -12.69
C GLY A 43 9.38 -2.11 -12.19
N LYS A 44 8.60 -1.40 -12.99
CA LYS A 44 8.13 -0.05 -12.67
C LYS A 44 7.00 -0.08 -11.64
N GLN A 45 7.19 0.68 -10.56
CA GLN A 45 6.22 0.90 -9.49
C GLN A 45 6.03 2.41 -9.33
N GLU A 46 4.79 2.85 -9.28
CA GLU A 46 4.44 4.26 -9.12
C GLU A 46 4.06 4.52 -7.66
N LEU A 47 4.62 5.59 -7.10
CA LEU A 47 4.42 5.97 -5.70
C LEU A 47 3.84 7.37 -5.61
N THR A 48 2.80 7.50 -4.80
CA THR A 48 2.39 8.75 -4.17
C THR A 48 2.92 8.73 -2.75
N LEU A 49 3.69 9.73 -2.36
CA LEU A 49 4.19 9.90 -1.00
C LEU A 49 3.32 10.91 -0.25
N TYR A 50 3.25 10.77 1.08
CA TYR A 50 2.52 11.71 1.92
C TYR A 50 3.49 12.55 2.75
N ASP A 51 3.36 13.87 2.69
CA ASP A 51 4.20 14.83 3.42
C ASP A 51 3.89 14.80 4.94
N THR A 52 4.44 13.82 5.61
CA THR A 52 4.19 13.52 7.03
C THR A 52 5.35 13.87 7.95
N ASN A 53 6.45 14.39 7.43
CA ASN A 53 7.74 14.58 8.11
C ASN A 53 8.42 13.28 8.58
N ASP A 54 7.83 12.12 8.33
CA ASP A 54 8.44 10.81 8.58
C ASP A 54 9.00 10.21 7.30
N ASP A 55 9.97 9.31 7.42
CA ASP A 55 10.46 8.56 6.28
C ASP A 55 9.39 7.55 5.82
N PHE A 56 9.20 7.45 4.52
CA PHE A 56 8.39 6.40 3.91
C PHE A 56 9.24 5.15 3.68
N VAL A 57 8.76 3.98 4.14
CA VAL A 57 9.47 2.72 3.97
C VAL A 57 8.81 1.87 2.88
N TYR A 58 9.54 1.66 1.79
CA TYR A 58 9.16 0.72 0.75
C TYR A 58 9.85 -0.62 0.98
N THR A 59 9.13 -1.73 0.87
CA THR A 59 9.68 -3.08 1.05
C THR A 59 9.53 -3.89 -0.22
N PHE A 60 10.62 -4.49 -0.67
CA PHE A 60 10.61 -5.48 -1.74
C PHE A 60 11.31 -6.76 -1.31
N SER A 61 11.21 -7.81 -2.10
CA SER A 61 11.91 -9.06 -1.80
C SER A 61 12.75 -9.54 -2.97
N VAL A 62 13.92 -10.07 -2.63
CA VAL A 62 14.71 -10.89 -3.53
C VAL A 62 14.34 -12.35 -3.27
N VAL A 63 14.01 -13.09 -4.32
CA VAL A 63 13.52 -14.47 -4.23
C VAL A 63 14.54 -15.41 -4.88
N LYS A 64 14.79 -16.52 -4.23
CA LYS A 64 15.64 -17.62 -4.71
C LYS A 64 14.75 -18.73 -5.26
N THR A 65 14.91 -19.04 -6.53
CA THR A 65 14.18 -20.07 -7.29
C THR A 65 15.17 -20.98 -8.04
N GLY A 66 14.67 -21.82 -8.92
CA GLY A 66 15.48 -22.73 -9.75
C GLY A 66 15.25 -24.20 -9.42
N GLY A 67 16.02 -25.08 -10.02
CA GLY A 67 15.90 -26.52 -9.84
C GLY A 67 16.40 -27.04 -8.48
N GLN A 68 17.33 -26.31 -7.87
CA GLN A 68 17.91 -26.61 -6.56
C GLN A 68 17.91 -25.38 -5.63
N PRO A 69 16.74 -24.88 -5.23
CA PRO A 69 16.64 -23.66 -4.45
C PRO A 69 17.09 -23.82 -2.98
N ASP A 70 17.43 -25.02 -2.55
CA ASP A 70 17.96 -25.41 -1.23
C ASP A 70 19.48 -25.31 -1.13
N GLN A 71 20.11 -24.57 -2.04
CA GLN A 71 21.50 -24.15 -1.95
C GLN A 71 21.64 -22.72 -1.42
N THR A 72 22.82 -22.38 -0.91
CA THR A 72 23.15 -20.99 -0.54
C THR A 72 23.26 -20.11 -1.78
N ALA A 73 22.92 -18.83 -1.66
CA ALA A 73 23.05 -17.85 -2.74
C ALA A 73 23.33 -16.46 -2.17
N THR A 74 23.86 -15.57 -3.01
CA THR A 74 24.12 -14.18 -2.64
C THR A 74 23.69 -13.24 -3.75
N ALA A 75 23.05 -12.15 -3.38
CA ALA A 75 22.66 -11.08 -4.31
C ALA A 75 23.14 -9.72 -3.80
N ASP A 76 23.73 -8.94 -4.68
CA ASP A 76 24.10 -7.55 -4.45
C ASP A 76 22.97 -6.63 -4.91
N ILE A 77 22.70 -5.59 -4.13
CA ILE A 77 21.65 -4.61 -4.38
C ILE A 77 22.32 -3.26 -4.54
N HIS A 78 22.10 -2.62 -5.66
CA HIS A 78 22.66 -1.30 -5.91
C HIS A 78 21.65 -0.38 -6.61
N VAL A 79 21.79 0.90 -6.35
CA VAL A 79 21.04 1.95 -7.04
C VAL A 79 21.85 2.37 -8.27
N LEU A 80 21.18 2.40 -9.43
CA LEU A 80 21.83 2.83 -10.66
C LEU A 80 22.29 4.29 -10.54
N THR A 81 23.44 4.60 -11.15
CA THR A 81 23.87 5.99 -11.34
C THR A 81 22.98 6.69 -12.36
N GLN A 82 23.04 8.03 -12.42
CA GLN A 82 22.29 8.78 -13.45
C GLN A 82 22.70 8.36 -14.87
N GLU A 83 23.99 8.11 -15.11
CA GLU A 83 24.49 7.67 -16.42
C GLU A 83 23.91 6.28 -16.81
N GLU A 84 23.84 5.36 -15.87
CA GLU A 84 23.25 4.04 -16.10
C GLU A 84 21.75 4.13 -16.33
N LEU A 85 21.06 5.00 -15.58
CA LEU A 85 19.64 5.29 -15.75
C LEU A 85 19.37 5.86 -17.14
N ASP A 86 20.16 6.83 -17.58
CA ASP A 86 20.01 7.46 -18.88
C ASP A 86 20.23 6.48 -20.04
N ARG A 87 21.25 5.65 -19.92
CA ARG A 87 21.55 4.62 -20.93
C ARG A 87 20.47 3.53 -20.99
N LYS A 88 19.95 3.10 -19.84
CA LYS A 88 19.07 1.93 -19.74
C LYS A 88 17.59 2.27 -19.94
N TYR A 89 17.18 3.48 -19.53
CA TYR A 89 15.78 3.91 -19.47
C TYR A 89 15.51 5.23 -20.17
N SER A 90 16.18 6.33 -19.78
CA SER A 90 15.85 7.68 -20.30
C SER A 90 15.96 7.75 -21.82
N THR A 91 17.07 7.29 -22.37
CA THR A 91 17.33 7.32 -23.83
C THR A 91 16.41 6.39 -24.61
N PRO A 92 16.23 5.10 -24.24
CA PRO A 92 15.33 4.20 -24.96
C PRO A 92 13.86 4.63 -24.90
N GLU A 93 13.42 5.17 -23.77
CA GLU A 93 12.02 5.56 -23.56
C GLU A 93 11.74 7.02 -23.96
N SER A 94 12.78 7.81 -24.25
CA SER A 94 12.68 9.27 -24.52
C SER A 94 11.99 10.03 -23.39
N VAL A 95 12.28 9.66 -22.14
CA VAL A 95 11.74 10.26 -20.92
C VAL A 95 12.89 10.88 -20.12
N ASN A 96 12.68 12.08 -19.57
CA ASN A 96 13.65 12.74 -18.71
C ASN A 96 13.59 12.17 -17.29
N TYR A 97 14.13 10.96 -17.10
CA TYR A 97 14.25 10.40 -15.76
C TYR A 97 15.39 11.02 -14.98
N ARG A 98 15.12 11.38 -13.74
CA ARG A 98 16.12 11.86 -12.77
C ARG A 98 16.14 10.95 -11.54
N LYS A 99 17.33 10.52 -11.18
CA LYS A 99 17.53 9.79 -9.92
C LYS A 99 17.41 10.77 -8.75
N ILE A 100 16.63 10.43 -7.73
CA ILE A 100 16.59 11.20 -6.48
C ILE A 100 17.98 11.27 -5.85
N SER A 101 18.25 12.34 -5.09
CA SER A 101 19.56 12.56 -4.46
C SER A 101 19.92 11.47 -3.46
N GLU A 102 21.23 11.27 -3.21
CA GLU A 102 21.73 10.22 -2.33
C GLU A 102 21.25 10.36 -0.86
N ASP A 103 20.96 11.57 -0.43
CA ASP A 103 20.43 11.90 0.90
C ASP A 103 18.90 11.69 1.00
N SER A 104 18.24 11.41 -0.11
CA SER A 104 16.79 11.17 -0.16
C SER A 104 16.40 9.74 0.16
N TYR A 105 17.35 8.82 0.22
CA TYR A 105 17.06 7.41 0.48
C TYR A 105 18.16 6.69 1.26
N SER A 106 17.78 5.60 1.88
CA SER A 106 18.72 4.61 2.42
C SER A 106 18.21 3.20 2.20
N LEU A 107 19.14 2.27 1.98
CA LEU A 107 18.88 0.82 1.93
C LEU A 107 19.33 0.22 3.25
N ASP A 108 18.53 -0.66 3.84
CA ASP A 108 18.90 -1.39 5.06
C ASP A 108 20.05 -2.38 4.82
N VAL A 109 20.15 -2.90 3.59
CA VAL A 109 21.24 -3.80 3.17
C VAL A 109 21.64 -3.52 1.73
N SER A 110 22.94 -3.66 1.43
CA SER A 110 23.48 -3.63 0.05
C SER A 110 23.69 -5.04 -0.52
N GLN A 111 23.57 -6.06 0.30
CA GLN A 111 23.71 -7.46 -0.09
C GLN A 111 22.80 -8.36 0.75
N VAL A 112 22.20 -9.35 0.13
CA VAL A 112 21.42 -10.39 0.81
C VAL A 112 22.08 -11.74 0.61
N ALA A 113 22.24 -12.50 1.72
CA ALA A 113 22.74 -13.86 1.72
C ALA A 113 21.60 -14.83 2.06
N PHE A 114 21.48 -15.89 1.27
CA PHE A 114 20.48 -16.93 1.44
C PHE A 114 21.13 -18.17 2.03
N SER A 115 20.60 -18.67 3.13
CA SER A 115 20.84 -20.03 3.60
C SER A 115 20.12 -21.05 2.71
N VAL A 116 20.35 -22.33 2.95
CA VAL A 116 19.68 -23.42 2.22
C VAL A 116 18.15 -23.37 2.37
N GLU A 117 17.67 -22.92 3.51
CA GLU A 117 16.22 -22.87 3.85
C GLU A 117 15.53 -21.60 3.34
N ASP A 118 16.28 -20.53 3.11
CA ASP A 118 15.71 -19.27 2.67
C ASP A 118 15.15 -19.37 1.25
N ARG A 119 13.96 -18.86 1.05
CA ARG A 119 13.33 -18.72 -0.27
C ARG A 119 13.23 -17.27 -0.72
N TYR A 120 13.20 -16.34 0.21
CA TYR A 120 13.21 -14.91 -0.05
C TYR A 120 13.93 -14.15 1.06
N LYS A 121 14.37 -12.96 0.74
CA LYS A 121 14.88 -11.96 1.70
C LYS A 121 14.17 -10.65 1.44
N LEU A 122 13.75 -9.98 2.50
CA LEU A 122 13.18 -8.64 2.43
C LEU A 122 14.31 -7.61 2.41
N VAL A 123 14.06 -6.54 1.70
CA VAL A 123 14.92 -5.35 1.62
C VAL A 123 14.04 -4.14 1.85
N HIS A 124 14.48 -3.26 2.73
CA HIS A 124 13.76 -2.05 3.07
C HIS A 124 14.49 -0.82 2.52
N ILE A 125 13.72 0.04 1.90
CA ILE A 125 14.16 1.34 1.38
C ILE A 125 13.45 2.39 2.19
N SER A 126 14.19 3.22 2.92
CA SER A 126 13.63 4.43 3.54
C SER A 126 13.80 5.60 2.58
N LEU A 127 12.71 6.32 2.31
CA LEU A 127 12.68 7.53 1.50
C LEU A 127 12.43 8.72 2.43
N ASN A 128 13.38 9.66 2.49
CA ASN A 128 13.20 10.93 3.18
C ASN A 128 12.35 11.85 2.31
N GLN A 129 11.10 12.04 2.69
CA GLN A 129 10.11 12.74 1.88
C GLN A 129 10.49 14.22 1.65
N GLN A 130 11.09 14.89 2.62
CA GLN A 130 11.49 16.28 2.47
C GLN A 130 12.62 16.44 1.44
N SER A 131 13.63 15.56 1.46
CA SER A 131 14.72 15.56 0.48
C SER A 131 14.23 15.16 -0.91
N VAL A 132 13.29 14.21 -1.00
CA VAL A 132 12.63 13.85 -2.27
C VAL A 132 11.85 15.04 -2.82
N LYS A 133 11.07 15.74 -1.98
CA LYS A 133 10.31 16.94 -2.37
C LYS A 133 11.23 18.05 -2.89
N ALA A 134 12.33 18.31 -2.19
CA ALA A 134 13.32 19.28 -2.64
C ALA A 134 13.94 18.90 -4.01
N SER A 135 14.17 17.60 -4.24
CA SER A 135 14.62 17.12 -5.56
C SER A 135 13.58 17.39 -6.64
N MET A 136 12.29 17.08 -6.40
CA MET A 136 11.20 17.30 -7.36
C MET A 136 10.99 18.78 -7.67
N GLU A 137 11.10 19.66 -6.69
CA GLU A 137 10.98 21.11 -6.86
C GLU A 137 12.15 21.71 -7.66
N SER A 138 13.33 21.08 -7.63
CA SER A 138 14.51 21.54 -8.35
C SER A 138 14.40 21.42 -9.88
N GLU A 139 13.69 20.42 -10.38
CA GLU A 139 13.44 20.17 -11.81
C GLU A 139 12.01 19.61 -12.00
N PRO A 140 10.98 20.48 -12.04
CA PRO A 140 9.57 20.06 -12.06
C PRO A 140 9.14 19.25 -13.29
N ASP A 141 9.86 19.43 -14.41
CA ASP A 141 9.57 18.71 -15.67
C ASP A 141 10.22 17.32 -15.75
N ALA A 142 10.99 16.93 -14.73
CA ALA A 142 11.64 15.63 -14.68
C ALA A 142 10.72 14.56 -14.07
N THR A 143 10.89 13.33 -14.50
CA THR A 143 10.29 12.17 -13.85
C THR A 143 11.25 11.59 -12.82
N TRP A 144 10.97 11.78 -11.55
CA TRP A 144 11.86 11.40 -10.46
C TRP A 144 11.72 9.92 -10.08
N VAL A 145 12.87 9.26 -9.95
CA VAL A 145 12.89 7.79 -9.77
C VAL A 145 14.02 7.35 -8.83
N LEU A 146 13.80 6.19 -8.20
CA LEU A 146 14.85 5.41 -7.54
C LEU A 146 15.00 4.08 -8.30
N PRO A 147 16.00 3.95 -9.19
CA PRO A 147 16.23 2.75 -9.98
C PRO A 147 17.15 1.78 -9.23
N ILE A 148 16.67 0.60 -8.87
CA ILE A 148 17.41 -0.43 -8.15
C ILE A 148 17.65 -1.61 -9.08
N GLN A 149 18.85 -2.17 -9.03
CA GLN A 149 19.22 -3.38 -9.71
C GLN A 149 19.80 -4.42 -8.74
N VAL A 150 19.36 -5.65 -8.90
CA VAL A 150 19.89 -6.81 -8.19
C VAL A 150 20.82 -7.58 -9.13
N THR A 151 22.02 -7.86 -8.66
CA THR A 151 23.05 -8.63 -9.37
C THR A 151 23.61 -9.72 -8.49
N SER A 152 24.34 -10.67 -9.07
CA SER A 152 25.14 -11.65 -8.35
C SER A 152 26.37 -11.99 -9.16
N THR A 153 27.49 -12.21 -8.48
CA THR A 153 28.73 -12.70 -9.10
C THR A 153 28.87 -14.21 -9.02
N THR A 154 28.04 -14.87 -8.21
CA THR A 154 28.10 -16.31 -7.93
C THR A 154 26.89 -17.08 -8.37
N ASP A 155 25.76 -16.40 -8.59
CA ASP A 155 24.47 -17.02 -8.85
C ASP A 155 23.80 -16.42 -10.09
N SER A 156 22.95 -17.21 -10.74
CA SER A 156 22.19 -16.72 -11.87
C SER A 156 21.12 -15.72 -11.44
N ILE A 157 20.95 -14.69 -12.24
CA ILE A 157 19.91 -13.67 -12.08
C ILE A 157 18.95 -13.75 -13.26
N ASN A 158 17.64 -13.67 -12.99
CA ASN A 158 16.65 -13.51 -14.03
C ASN A 158 16.77 -12.08 -14.60
N ALA A 159 17.25 -11.94 -15.83
CA ALA A 159 17.53 -10.64 -16.44
C ALA A 159 16.30 -9.77 -16.65
N GLU A 160 15.11 -10.36 -16.78
CA GLU A 160 13.83 -9.64 -16.95
C GLU A 160 13.22 -9.20 -15.60
N MET A 161 13.66 -9.83 -14.50
CA MET A 161 13.11 -9.61 -13.16
C MET A 161 14.19 -9.25 -12.13
N ASN A 162 15.21 -8.52 -12.54
CA ASN A 162 16.33 -8.14 -11.67
C ASN A 162 16.34 -6.68 -11.25
N SER A 163 15.30 -5.95 -11.54
CA SER A 163 15.23 -4.51 -11.25
C SER A 163 13.92 -4.12 -10.59
N LEU A 164 14.00 -3.07 -9.79
CA LEU A 164 12.88 -2.34 -9.24
C LEU A 164 13.07 -0.87 -9.62
N PHE A 165 12.04 -0.27 -10.21
CA PHE A 165 12.07 1.09 -10.68
C PHE A 165 10.94 1.86 -9.98
N LEU A 166 11.27 2.53 -8.88
CA LEU A 166 10.30 3.32 -8.12
C LEU A 166 10.18 4.70 -8.74
N GLN A 167 9.06 5.00 -9.35
CA GLN A 167 8.74 6.33 -9.87
C GLN A 167 7.90 7.08 -8.82
N ILE A 168 8.36 8.27 -8.45
CA ILE A 168 7.64 9.13 -7.51
C ILE A 168 6.83 10.12 -8.32
N ASN A 169 5.49 9.94 -8.31
CA ASN A 169 4.59 10.76 -9.10
C ASN A 169 4.32 12.11 -8.42
N GLU A 170 4.10 12.07 -7.11
CA GLU A 170 3.76 13.26 -6.33
C GLU A 170 4.03 13.05 -4.84
N ILE A 171 4.12 14.16 -4.13
CA ILE A 171 4.11 14.21 -2.67
C ILE A 171 2.94 15.10 -2.25
N VAL A 172 1.99 14.52 -1.54
CA VAL A 172 0.74 15.18 -1.16
C VAL A 172 0.65 15.35 0.36
N MET A 173 0.04 16.45 0.80
CA MET A 173 -0.28 16.63 2.21
C MET A 173 -1.42 15.71 2.59
N PRO A 174 -1.32 14.92 3.69
CA PRO A 174 -2.45 14.13 4.17
C PRO A 174 -3.66 15.01 4.48
N THR A 175 -4.86 14.48 4.22
CA THR A 175 -6.09 15.21 4.47
C THR A 175 -7.07 14.42 5.33
N MET A 176 -7.76 15.13 6.22
CA MET A 176 -8.88 14.61 7.00
C MET A 176 -10.19 15.00 6.32
N GLY A 177 -11.03 14.02 6.04
CA GLY A 177 -12.31 14.24 5.35
C GLY A 177 -13.42 13.33 5.83
N PHE A 178 -14.65 13.57 5.38
CA PHE A 178 -15.74 12.62 5.57
C PHE A 178 -15.61 11.45 4.59
N SER A 179 -15.99 10.24 5.03
CA SER A 179 -16.00 9.05 4.16
C SER A 179 -17.07 9.16 3.07
N SER A 180 -18.09 9.96 3.28
CA SER A 180 -19.13 10.29 2.29
C SER A 180 -19.51 11.76 2.40
N THR A 181 -19.55 12.44 1.26
CA THR A 181 -20.01 13.83 1.11
C THR A 181 -21.43 13.92 0.58
N LEU A 182 -22.13 12.79 0.49
CA LEU A 182 -23.50 12.73 0.01
C LEU A 182 -24.48 13.16 1.08
N VAL A 183 -25.53 13.86 0.66
CA VAL A 183 -26.67 14.14 1.54
C VAL A 183 -27.39 12.84 1.86
N ASN A 184 -27.45 12.51 3.14
CA ASN A 184 -28.17 11.34 3.63
C ASN A 184 -29.58 11.79 4.04
N THR A 185 -30.60 11.39 3.30
CA THR A 185 -31.99 11.72 3.58
C THR A 185 -32.68 10.54 4.23
N LYS A 186 -33.33 10.77 5.36
CA LYS A 186 -34.12 9.78 6.08
C LYS A 186 -35.51 10.37 6.40
N GLU A 187 -36.52 9.54 6.32
CA GLU A 187 -37.88 9.89 6.65
C GLU A 187 -38.35 9.21 7.93
N TYR A 188 -38.89 9.97 8.85
CA TYR A 188 -39.42 9.47 10.11
C TYR A 188 -40.88 9.92 10.27
N LYS A 189 -41.68 9.03 10.79
CA LYS A 189 -43.07 9.35 11.02
C LYS A 189 -43.23 10.13 12.31
N TYR A 190 -43.88 11.28 12.25
CA TYR A 190 -44.07 12.17 13.37
C TYR A 190 -44.79 11.45 14.55
N GLY A 191 -44.24 11.59 15.73
CA GLY A 191 -44.75 11.01 16.98
C GLY A 191 -44.50 9.52 17.18
N GLU A 192 -43.87 8.82 16.20
CA GLU A 192 -43.50 7.40 16.38
C GLU A 192 -42.06 7.23 16.89
N VAL A 193 -41.20 8.21 16.64
CA VAL A 193 -39.79 8.19 17.05
C VAL A 193 -39.49 9.39 17.96
N SER A 194 -38.95 9.15 19.13
CA SER A 194 -38.57 10.20 20.09
C SER A 194 -37.11 10.60 20.00
N THR A 195 -36.22 9.68 19.60
CA THR A 195 -34.78 9.93 19.45
C THR A 195 -34.30 9.28 18.16
N ILE A 196 -33.44 10.01 17.44
CA ILE A 196 -32.77 9.55 16.23
C ILE A 196 -31.27 9.62 16.53
N SER A 197 -30.54 8.52 16.35
CA SER A 197 -29.08 8.48 16.46
C SER A 197 -28.46 8.21 15.10
N GLU A 198 -27.58 9.10 14.67
CA GLU A 198 -26.86 9.03 13.41
C GLU A 198 -25.35 8.96 13.67
N SER A 199 -24.63 8.43 12.72
CA SER A 199 -23.18 8.31 12.76
C SER A 199 -22.59 8.77 11.45
N ILE A 200 -21.64 9.71 11.53
CA ILE A 200 -20.94 10.26 10.37
C ILE A 200 -19.49 9.83 10.46
N GLU A 201 -19.04 8.99 9.53
CA GLU A 201 -17.67 8.55 9.48
C GLU A 201 -16.77 9.62 8.87
N PHE A 202 -15.64 9.87 9.54
CA PHE A 202 -14.55 10.70 9.02
C PHE A 202 -13.25 9.88 9.01
N LYS A 203 -12.31 10.25 8.13
CA LYS A 203 -11.08 9.48 7.94
C LYS A 203 -9.91 10.34 7.48
N LEU A 204 -8.71 9.87 7.82
CA LEU A 204 -7.47 10.29 7.21
C LEU A 204 -7.24 9.48 5.91
N ASP A 205 -6.67 10.09 4.89
CA ASP A 205 -6.41 9.46 3.58
C ASP A 205 -5.10 8.68 3.50
N THR A 206 -4.37 8.57 4.61
CA THR A 206 -3.14 7.79 4.75
C THR A 206 -3.13 6.97 6.04
N ASP A 207 -2.12 6.13 6.23
CA ASP A 207 -1.88 5.44 7.50
C ASP A 207 -1.66 6.46 8.63
N ASN A 208 -2.35 6.26 9.73
CA ASN A 208 -2.26 7.15 10.87
C ASN A 208 -1.20 6.67 11.87
N LYS A 209 -0.20 7.50 12.13
CA LYS A 209 0.86 7.29 13.12
C LYS A 209 0.80 8.28 14.28
N TRP A 210 -0.25 9.08 14.39
CA TRP A 210 -0.39 10.18 15.32
C TRP A 210 -1.73 10.12 16.07
N ASP A 211 -1.81 10.81 17.18
CA ASP A 211 -3.07 11.15 17.81
C ASP A 211 -3.54 12.49 17.22
N ILE A 212 -4.68 12.47 16.51
CA ILE A 212 -5.19 13.63 15.76
C ILE A 212 -6.54 14.06 16.34
N ASP A 213 -6.62 15.31 16.83
CA ASP A 213 -7.87 15.89 17.25
C ASP A 213 -8.60 16.52 16.06
N CYS A 214 -9.86 16.12 15.86
CA CYS A 214 -10.75 16.61 14.81
C CYS A 214 -11.87 17.41 15.44
N GLY A 215 -12.00 18.67 15.06
CA GLY A 215 -13.11 19.55 15.48
C GLY A 215 -14.24 19.54 14.46
N PHE A 216 -15.48 19.60 14.96
CA PHE A 216 -16.69 19.56 14.15
C PHE A 216 -17.59 20.73 14.47
N THR A 217 -18.19 21.33 13.44
CA THR A 217 -19.19 22.40 13.57
C THR A 217 -20.29 22.24 12.54
N VAL A 218 -21.42 22.93 12.79
CA VAL A 218 -22.52 23.01 11.83
C VAL A 218 -22.27 24.17 10.88
N ASN A 219 -22.43 23.93 9.58
CA ASN A 219 -22.33 24.93 8.53
C ASN A 219 -23.76 25.47 8.19
N GLU A 220 -24.24 26.41 8.98
CA GLU A 220 -25.60 26.94 8.84
C GLU A 220 -25.88 27.58 7.47
N GLU A 221 -24.85 28.22 6.87
CA GLU A 221 -24.98 28.88 5.54
C GLU A 221 -25.21 27.87 4.43
N TYR A 222 -24.78 26.62 4.61
CA TYR A 222 -24.96 25.58 3.61
C TYR A 222 -26.42 25.25 3.33
N VAL A 223 -27.30 25.37 4.32
CA VAL A 223 -28.76 25.13 4.14
C VAL A 223 -29.32 26.00 3.05
N ASN A 224 -29.00 27.30 3.10
CA ASN A 224 -29.51 28.27 2.09
C ASN A 224 -28.90 27.98 0.71
N THR A 225 -27.61 27.67 0.66
CA THR A 225 -26.90 27.32 -0.58
C THR A 225 -27.51 26.07 -1.21
N TYR A 226 -27.73 25.04 -0.42
CA TYR A 226 -28.33 23.78 -0.85
C TYR A 226 -29.75 23.96 -1.35
N ASN A 227 -30.59 24.67 -0.59
CA ASN A 227 -31.96 24.95 -0.96
C ASN A 227 -32.04 25.69 -2.31
N SER A 228 -31.19 26.71 -2.48
CA SER A 228 -31.15 27.50 -3.71
C SER A 228 -30.72 26.67 -4.93
N ALA A 229 -29.74 25.80 -4.74
CA ALA A 229 -29.21 24.96 -5.81
C ALA A 229 -30.14 23.82 -6.22
N ASN A 230 -30.95 23.29 -5.28
CA ASN A 230 -31.78 22.11 -5.49
C ASN A 230 -33.29 22.40 -5.53
N GLY A 231 -33.73 23.66 -5.35
CA GLY A 231 -35.14 24.03 -5.31
C GLY A 231 -35.88 23.42 -4.11
N THR A 232 -35.20 23.24 -3.00
CA THR A 232 -35.74 22.67 -1.75
C THR A 232 -36.01 23.76 -0.72
N SER A 233 -36.58 23.40 0.44
CA SER A 233 -36.93 24.32 1.51
C SER A 233 -36.61 23.75 2.90
N PHE A 234 -35.47 23.07 3.02
CA PHE A 234 -35.00 22.56 4.30
C PHE A 234 -34.82 23.70 5.32
N ARG A 235 -35.17 23.43 6.55
CA ARG A 235 -34.87 24.28 7.70
C ARG A 235 -33.63 23.76 8.43
N LEU A 236 -32.79 24.65 8.95
CA LEU A 236 -31.70 24.22 9.82
C LEU A 236 -32.26 23.49 11.03
N LEU A 237 -31.69 22.35 11.38
CA LEU A 237 -32.06 21.63 12.61
C LEU A 237 -31.68 22.50 13.82
N PRO A 238 -32.66 22.85 14.73
CA PRO A 238 -32.35 23.70 15.88
C PRO A 238 -31.32 23.07 16.82
N GLN A 239 -30.37 23.88 17.30
CA GLN A 239 -29.31 23.41 18.18
C GLN A 239 -29.83 22.79 19.49
N SER A 240 -31.00 23.21 19.96
CA SER A 240 -31.60 22.68 21.20
C SER A 240 -32.09 21.23 21.09
N VAL A 241 -32.22 20.71 19.89
CA VAL A 241 -32.82 19.37 19.65
C VAL A 241 -31.78 18.32 19.24
N TYR A 242 -30.53 18.68 19.10
CA TYR A 242 -29.48 17.68 18.82
C TYR A 242 -28.27 17.85 19.74
N SER A 243 -27.50 16.78 19.86
CA SER A 243 -26.18 16.77 20.48
C SER A 243 -25.18 16.05 19.59
N MET A 244 -23.99 16.61 19.50
CA MET A 244 -22.83 15.98 18.86
C MET A 244 -21.56 16.42 19.61
N ALA A 245 -20.50 15.62 19.49
CA ALA A 245 -19.19 16.01 20.01
C ALA A 245 -18.60 17.15 19.17
N GLU A 246 -18.06 18.18 19.84
CA GLU A 246 -17.33 19.26 19.17
C GLU A 246 -15.93 18.83 18.73
N THR A 247 -15.33 17.84 19.40
CA THR A 247 -14.01 17.30 19.11
C THR A 247 -13.98 15.80 19.33
N ILE A 248 -13.33 15.08 18.44
CA ILE A 248 -13.05 13.64 18.56
C ILE A 248 -11.59 13.41 18.26
N SER A 249 -10.90 12.68 19.13
CA SER A 249 -9.52 12.25 18.92
C SER A 249 -9.52 10.96 18.12
N LEU A 250 -8.76 10.95 17.01
CA LEU A 250 -8.44 9.79 16.22
C LEU A 250 -7.09 9.24 16.70
N PRO A 251 -7.06 8.10 17.40
CA PRO A 251 -5.82 7.59 17.98
C PRO A 251 -4.85 7.08 16.94
N ASN A 252 -3.58 7.08 17.27
CA ASN A 252 -2.53 6.41 16.50
C ASN A 252 -2.95 4.97 16.13
N GLY A 253 -2.71 4.58 14.89
CA GLY A 253 -3.06 3.27 14.35
C GLY A 253 -4.50 3.14 13.84
N THR A 254 -5.34 4.16 14.01
CA THR A 254 -6.70 4.21 13.44
C THR A 254 -6.79 5.26 12.36
N THR A 255 -7.33 4.92 11.20
CA THR A 255 -7.47 5.84 10.05
C THR A 255 -8.86 6.45 9.95
N SER A 256 -9.85 5.97 10.71
CA SER A 256 -11.22 6.51 10.69
C SER A 256 -11.82 6.59 12.09
N GLY A 257 -12.75 7.51 12.24
CA GLY A 257 -13.54 7.72 13.44
C GLY A 257 -15.01 7.98 13.08
N ASN A 258 -15.86 8.04 14.10
CA ASN A 258 -17.28 8.27 13.92
C ASN A 258 -17.76 9.44 14.80
N LEU A 259 -18.38 10.41 14.18
CA LEU A 259 -19.10 11.47 14.88
C LEU A 259 -20.55 11.01 15.09
N GLY A 260 -20.90 10.74 16.35
CA GLY A 260 -22.27 10.46 16.75
C GLY A 260 -23.09 11.75 16.81
N VAL A 261 -24.31 11.70 16.31
CA VAL A 261 -25.30 12.78 16.40
C VAL A 261 -26.59 12.20 16.95
N ASP A 262 -27.03 12.66 18.11
CA ASP A 262 -28.29 12.29 18.72
C ASP A 262 -29.29 13.44 18.57
N ILE A 263 -30.46 13.16 18.03
CA ILE A 263 -31.51 14.14 17.76
C ILE A 263 -32.75 13.80 18.60
N ASN A 264 -33.24 14.74 19.41
CA ASN A 264 -34.50 14.63 20.13
C ASN A 264 -35.67 14.96 19.18
N ALA A 265 -36.12 13.97 18.43
CA ALA A 265 -37.17 14.11 17.46
C ALA A 265 -38.54 14.42 18.09
N GLY A 266 -38.70 14.12 19.38
CA GLY A 266 -39.95 14.44 20.13
C GLY A 266 -40.21 15.93 20.33
N GLU A 267 -39.17 16.76 20.18
CA GLU A 267 -39.26 18.22 20.28
C GLU A 267 -39.35 18.94 18.93
N LEU A 268 -39.31 18.18 17.82
CA LEU A 268 -39.42 18.73 16.46
C LEU A 268 -40.87 18.82 16.03
N GLU A 269 -41.21 19.90 15.33
CA GLU A 269 -42.46 19.99 14.58
C GLU A 269 -42.30 19.24 13.23
N PRO A 270 -43.43 18.82 12.60
CA PRO A 270 -43.38 18.23 11.28
C PRO A 270 -42.73 19.17 10.26
N GLY A 271 -41.78 18.61 9.46
CA GLY A 271 -41.11 19.38 8.40
C GLY A 271 -39.80 18.76 7.99
N ASP A 272 -39.16 19.39 7.00
CA ASP A 272 -37.90 18.98 6.43
C ASP A 272 -36.76 19.76 7.08
N TYR A 273 -35.82 19.02 7.71
CA TYR A 273 -34.70 19.62 8.42
C TYR A 273 -33.37 19.12 7.81
N MET A 274 -32.34 19.95 7.92
CA MET A 274 -31.00 19.65 7.50
C MET A 274 -30.01 19.98 8.64
N LEU A 275 -29.05 19.10 8.90
CA LEU A 275 -27.91 19.33 9.78
C LEU A 275 -26.62 19.20 8.96
N PRO A 276 -26.10 20.28 8.39
CA PRO A 276 -24.85 20.23 7.63
C PRO A 276 -23.68 20.31 8.58
N VAL A 277 -22.96 19.20 8.73
CA VAL A 277 -21.76 19.10 9.55
C VAL A 277 -20.53 19.29 8.68
N ARG A 278 -19.56 20.05 9.19
CA ARG A 278 -18.22 20.18 8.59
C ARG A 278 -17.13 19.88 9.60
N ILE A 279 -15.96 19.45 9.10
CA ILE A 279 -14.72 19.42 9.88
C ILE A 279 -14.22 20.87 9.96
N SER A 280 -14.10 21.42 11.16
CA SER A 280 -13.73 22.81 11.38
C SER A 280 -12.25 23.00 11.73
N SER A 281 -11.61 21.96 12.27
CA SER A 281 -10.19 21.96 12.62
C SER A 281 -9.64 20.55 12.69
N VAL A 282 -8.34 20.43 12.44
CA VAL A 282 -7.55 19.23 12.70
C VAL A 282 -6.25 19.66 13.37
N SER A 283 -5.75 18.87 14.31
CA SER A 283 -4.51 19.20 15.03
C SER A 283 -3.26 18.96 14.17
N GLN A 284 -3.38 18.11 13.14
CA GLN A 284 -2.32 17.83 12.18
C GLN A 284 -2.92 17.66 10.77
N PHE A 285 -2.12 18.01 9.76
CA PHE A 285 -2.45 17.93 8.34
C PHE A 285 -3.53 18.92 7.89
N GLU A 286 -4.15 18.65 6.77
CA GLU A 286 -5.14 19.55 6.18
C GLU A 286 -6.55 18.97 6.24
N ILE A 287 -7.53 19.85 6.16
CA ILE A 287 -8.93 19.45 5.99
C ILE A 287 -9.16 19.24 4.50
N SER A 288 -9.71 18.08 4.13
CA SER A 288 -10.08 17.81 2.75
C SER A 288 -11.00 18.89 2.18
N PRO A 289 -10.74 19.39 0.98
CA PRO A 289 -11.62 20.38 0.34
C PRO A 289 -13.09 19.93 0.22
N THR A 290 -13.32 18.63 0.28
CA THR A 290 -14.65 18.02 0.21
C THR A 290 -15.32 17.82 1.57
N ALA A 291 -14.67 18.19 2.67
CA ALA A 291 -15.16 18.01 4.04
C ALA A 291 -15.93 19.22 4.61
N ASN A 292 -16.38 20.12 3.73
CA ASN A 292 -17.12 21.34 4.07
C ASN A 292 -18.62 21.20 3.84
#